data_6245fe090231164b7130a1c39d22e7c4
#
_entry.id   6245fe090231164b7130a1c39d22e7c4
#
_cell.length_a   1.000
_cell.length_b   1.000
_cell.length_c   1.000
_cell.angle_alpha   90.00
_cell.angle_beta   90.00
_cell.angle_gamma   90.00
#
_symmetry.space_group_name_H-M   'P 1'
#
loop_
_entity.id
_entity.type
_entity.pdbx_description
1 polymer ?
#
loop_
_entity_poly.entity_id
_entity_poly.type
_entity_poly.pdbx_seq_one_letter_code
_entity_poly.pdbx_strand_id
1 'polypeptide(L)'
;MAKDKGLTPQSQDFNEWYNEVVLKADLVDYGPVRGTMVVKPYGYAIWENIQRELDRMFKETGHQNAYFPLFIPISFLQKEAEHVEGFAPELAVVTQAGGETLEEPLAVRPTSETIIGHMWAKWIRTYRDLPQLLNQWNSVVRWELRTKLFLRTTEFLWQEGHTAHATQEEAEEEARRMAGVYATVLRDWCAIPGWEGPKTESEKFAGAVYSISYEAMMRDGKALQSCTSHYLGQNFARAFDIQFQDKDQQNKYVHTTSWGFTTRVVGAIVMTHGDDKGLILPPRLAPIQVVIVPIYKAETREAVLPAAERLYQELKAAGIRVHLDDRDQYSPGYKFNEWELKGVPLRLELGPRGGGGGGGGVWRPEPRCWPAAWGARKPCRSPSCWACCRPGSSSSSATCTSGRWSSATPTPGWWTTTTSSKKRWNRAS
;
A
#
# COMPACT_ATOMS: atom_id res chain seq x y z
N MET A 1 18.40 -12.47 -31.05
CA MET A 1 17.71 -12.08 -29.80
C MET A 1 18.75 -12.01 -28.69
N ALA A 2 18.97 -10.85 -28.09
CA ALA A 2 19.84 -10.73 -26.93
C ALA A 2 19.32 -11.67 -25.84
N LYS A 3 20.18 -12.49 -25.24
CA LYS A 3 19.83 -13.26 -24.04
C LYS A 3 19.33 -12.26 -23.00
N ASP A 4 18.07 -12.40 -22.63
CA ASP A 4 17.51 -11.61 -21.53
C ASP A 4 18.40 -11.85 -20.30
N LYS A 5 19.18 -10.84 -19.91
CA LYS A 5 19.97 -10.90 -18.71
C LYS A 5 18.95 -10.94 -17.56
N GLY A 6 19.04 -11.96 -16.71
CA GLY A 6 18.24 -12.02 -15.49
C GLY A 6 18.32 -10.73 -14.67
N LEU A 7 17.67 -10.70 -13.51
CA LEU A 7 17.76 -9.56 -12.60
C LEU A 7 19.18 -9.41 -12.06
N THR A 8 19.63 -8.19 -11.87
CA THR A 8 20.83 -7.88 -11.08
C THR A 8 20.64 -8.45 -9.66
N PRO A 9 21.59 -9.24 -9.11
CA PRO A 9 21.45 -9.74 -7.75
C PRO A 9 21.34 -8.61 -6.72
N GLN A 10 20.47 -8.76 -5.72
CA GLN A 10 20.29 -7.78 -4.64
C GLN A 10 21.61 -7.46 -3.91
N SER A 11 22.45 -8.47 -3.74
CA SER A 11 23.77 -8.34 -3.09
C SER A 11 24.78 -7.54 -3.90
N GLN A 12 24.59 -7.42 -5.22
CA GLN A 12 25.46 -6.65 -6.11
C GLN A 12 25.02 -5.19 -6.17
N ASP A 13 23.74 -4.93 -6.45
CA ASP A 13 23.14 -3.59 -6.46
C ASP A 13 21.64 -3.67 -6.20
N PHE A 14 21.25 -3.32 -4.97
CA PHE A 14 19.85 -3.34 -4.54
C PHE A 14 18.99 -2.30 -5.27
N ASN A 15 19.57 -1.15 -5.66
CA ASN A 15 18.81 -0.12 -6.36
C ASN A 15 18.54 -0.52 -7.81
N GLU A 16 19.54 -1.08 -8.49
CA GLU A 16 19.38 -1.58 -9.86
C GLU A 16 18.42 -2.76 -9.90
N TRP A 17 18.58 -3.73 -8.98
CA TRP A 17 17.62 -4.82 -8.81
C TRP A 17 16.18 -4.32 -8.67
N TYR A 18 15.97 -3.31 -7.81
CA TYR A 18 14.64 -2.75 -7.60
C TYR A 18 14.04 -2.17 -8.88
N ASN A 19 14.81 -1.36 -9.62
CA ASN A 19 14.37 -0.76 -10.86
C ASN A 19 14.05 -1.82 -11.91
N GLU A 20 14.92 -2.82 -12.04
CA GLU A 20 14.69 -3.94 -12.98
C GLU A 20 13.45 -4.75 -12.64
N VAL A 21 13.23 -5.07 -11.35
CA VAL A 21 12.06 -5.85 -10.92
C VAL A 21 10.76 -5.13 -11.22
N VAL A 22 10.63 -3.86 -10.85
CA VAL A 22 9.36 -3.12 -11.06
C VAL A 22 9.01 -2.96 -12.54
N LEU A 23 10.03 -2.84 -13.40
CA LEU A 23 9.85 -2.75 -14.85
C LEU A 23 9.58 -4.11 -15.50
N LYS A 24 10.42 -5.11 -15.22
CA LYS A 24 10.33 -6.45 -15.85
C LYS A 24 9.11 -7.25 -15.38
N ALA A 25 8.63 -7.02 -14.15
CA ALA A 25 7.41 -7.66 -13.64
C ALA A 25 6.12 -6.98 -14.10
N ASP A 26 6.19 -6.03 -15.03
CA ASP A 26 5.03 -5.29 -15.56
C ASP A 26 4.25 -4.47 -14.52
N LEU A 27 4.91 -3.96 -13.49
CA LEU A 27 4.24 -3.10 -12.51
C LEU A 27 4.09 -1.66 -13.00
N VAL A 28 5.12 -1.14 -13.66
CA VAL A 28 5.24 0.27 -13.97
C VAL A 28 6.14 0.48 -15.18
N ASP A 29 6.03 1.65 -15.80
CA ASP A 29 6.98 2.16 -16.79
C ASP A 29 7.21 3.66 -16.56
N TYR A 30 8.26 4.20 -17.15
CA TYR A 30 8.55 5.63 -17.09
C TYR A 30 7.51 6.43 -17.88
N GLY A 31 7.02 7.50 -17.29
CA GLY A 31 6.17 8.45 -18.00
C GLY A 31 6.97 9.37 -18.94
N PRO A 32 6.32 10.02 -19.89
CA PRO A 32 6.98 10.93 -20.83
C PRO A 32 7.50 12.22 -20.17
N VAL A 33 6.93 12.63 -19.05
CA VAL A 33 7.40 13.74 -18.23
C VAL A 33 8.38 13.21 -17.18
N ARG A 34 9.52 13.86 -17.04
CA ARG A 34 10.54 13.45 -16.09
C ARG A 34 9.95 13.32 -14.67
N GLY A 35 10.20 12.19 -14.04
CA GLY A 35 9.75 11.92 -12.68
C GLY A 35 8.34 11.38 -12.57
N THR A 36 7.60 11.27 -13.68
CA THR A 36 6.30 10.60 -13.72
C THR A 36 6.45 9.11 -14.03
N MET A 37 5.43 8.32 -13.69
CA MET A 37 5.37 6.90 -14.00
C MET A 37 4.01 6.52 -14.58
N VAL A 38 4.00 5.50 -15.42
CA VAL A 38 2.78 4.83 -15.87
C VAL A 38 2.63 3.57 -15.05
N VAL A 39 1.60 3.50 -14.19
CA VAL A 39 1.29 2.27 -13.45
C VAL A 39 0.57 1.33 -14.41
N LYS A 40 1.22 0.20 -14.71
CA LYS A 40 0.69 -0.80 -15.65
C LYS A 40 -0.43 -1.64 -15.00
N PRO A 41 -1.28 -2.31 -15.78
CA PRO A 41 -2.44 -3.04 -15.23
C PRO A 41 -2.12 -4.00 -14.08
N TYR A 42 -0.99 -4.71 -14.14
CA TYR A 42 -0.60 -5.64 -13.08
C TYR A 42 -0.21 -4.92 -11.79
N GLY A 43 0.54 -3.81 -11.89
CA GLY A 43 0.88 -2.95 -10.75
C GLY A 43 -0.36 -2.25 -10.18
N TYR A 44 -1.25 -1.79 -11.06
CA TYR A 44 -2.48 -1.11 -10.65
C TYR A 44 -3.43 -2.05 -9.89
N ALA A 45 -3.54 -3.31 -10.30
CA ALA A 45 -4.34 -4.30 -9.60
C ALA A 45 -3.86 -4.61 -8.17
N ILE A 46 -2.55 -4.47 -7.88
CA ILE A 46 -2.04 -4.53 -6.50
C ILE A 46 -2.59 -3.32 -5.70
N TRP A 47 -2.53 -2.13 -6.29
CA TRP A 47 -3.07 -0.91 -5.68
C TRP A 47 -4.58 -0.99 -5.44
N GLU A 48 -5.37 -1.50 -6.40
CA GLU A 48 -6.81 -1.71 -6.23
C GLU A 48 -7.14 -2.66 -5.08
N ASN A 49 -6.33 -3.70 -4.87
CA ASN A 49 -6.52 -4.62 -3.74
C ASN A 49 -6.24 -3.93 -2.39
N ILE A 50 -5.23 -3.05 -2.32
CA ILE A 50 -4.96 -2.22 -1.14
C ILE A 50 -6.09 -1.22 -0.94
N GLN A 51 -6.48 -0.51 -2.00
CA GLN A 51 -7.54 0.48 -1.98
C GLN A 51 -8.87 -0.11 -1.48
N ARG A 52 -9.24 -1.29 -1.98
CA ARG A 52 -10.49 -1.98 -1.58
C ARG A 52 -10.52 -2.24 -0.08
N GLU A 53 -9.42 -2.68 0.50
CA GLU A 53 -9.37 -2.99 1.93
C GLU A 53 -9.35 -1.73 2.79
N LEU A 54 -8.53 -0.74 2.44
CA LEU A 54 -8.53 0.54 3.15
C LEU A 54 -9.89 1.23 3.07
N ASP A 55 -10.51 1.30 1.89
CA ASP A 55 -11.84 1.91 1.69
C ASP A 55 -12.92 1.23 2.53
N ARG A 56 -12.87 -0.11 2.64
CA ARG A 56 -13.74 -0.87 3.53
C ARG A 56 -13.55 -0.47 4.99
N MET A 57 -12.30 -0.41 5.45
CA MET A 57 -11.99 -0.04 6.85
C MET A 57 -12.36 1.41 7.16
N PHE A 58 -12.19 2.34 6.23
CA PHE A 58 -12.62 3.74 6.39
C PHE A 58 -14.13 3.84 6.53
N LYS A 59 -14.89 3.13 5.69
CA LYS A 59 -16.35 3.11 5.78
C LYS A 59 -16.86 2.48 7.08
N GLU A 60 -16.17 1.48 7.61
CA GLU A 60 -16.49 0.88 8.91
C GLU A 60 -16.28 1.84 10.08
N THR A 61 -15.40 2.83 9.94
CA THR A 61 -15.21 3.92 10.92
C THR A 61 -16.08 5.15 10.65
N GLY A 62 -17.00 5.07 9.67
CA GLY A 62 -17.97 6.13 9.36
C GLY A 62 -17.51 7.15 8.33
N HIS A 63 -16.33 7.00 7.76
CA HIS A 63 -15.81 7.92 6.75
C HIS A 63 -16.54 7.78 5.41
N GLN A 64 -16.64 8.90 4.71
CA GLN A 64 -17.29 9.00 3.40
C GLN A 64 -16.28 9.48 2.35
N ASN A 65 -16.36 8.89 1.15
CA ASN A 65 -15.56 9.35 0.04
C ASN A 65 -16.13 10.65 -0.54
N ALA A 66 -15.24 11.62 -0.76
CA ALA A 66 -15.53 12.87 -1.44
C ALA A 66 -14.53 13.10 -2.56
N TYR A 67 -14.77 14.11 -3.41
CA TYR A 67 -13.82 14.53 -4.42
C TYR A 67 -13.73 16.05 -4.44
N PHE A 68 -12.51 16.57 -4.36
CA PHE A 68 -12.20 17.99 -4.43
C PHE A 68 -11.43 18.30 -5.71
N PRO A 69 -11.56 19.52 -6.27
CA PRO A 69 -10.93 19.90 -7.53
C PRO A 69 -9.40 19.73 -7.53
N LEU A 70 -8.86 19.43 -8.72
CA LEU A 70 -7.43 19.30 -8.95
C LEU A 70 -6.69 20.62 -8.78
N PHE A 71 -7.30 21.74 -9.24
CA PHE A 71 -6.67 23.05 -9.24
C PHE A 71 -7.03 23.84 -7.98
N ILE A 72 -6.02 24.47 -7.39
CA ILE A 72 -6.14 25.30 -6.19
C ILE A 72 -5.62 26.69 -6.55
N PRO A 73 -6.38 27.79 -6.31
CA PRO A 73 -5.87 29.14 -6.47
C PRO A 73 -4.59 29.36 -5.64
N ILE A 74 -3.57 30.00 -6.23
CA ILE A 74 -2.29 30.23 -5.53
C ILE A 74 -2.49 31.09 -4.27
N SER A 75 -3.42 32.03 -4.28
CA SER A 75 -3.77 32.85 -3.12
C SER A 75 -4.19 32.02 -1.89
N PHE A 76 -4.81 30.86 -2.10
CA PHE A 76 -5.21 29.98 -0.99
C PHE A 76 -3.98 29.34 -0.32
N LEU A 77 -3.00 28.90 -1.10
CA LEU A 77 -1.76 28.35 -0.59
C LEU A 77 -0.87 29.40 0.07
N GLN A 78 -0.89 30.63 -0.43
CA GLN A 78 -0.19 31.76 0.19
C GLN A 78 -0.80 32.09 1.56
N LYS A 79 -2.13 32.13 1.64
CA LYS A 79 -2.84 32.34 2.92
C LYS A 79 -2.50 31.23 3.94
N GLU A 80 -2.37 30.00 3.49
CA GLU A 80 -1.92 28.89 4.35
C GLU A 80 -0.47 29.10 4.82
N ALA A 81 0.44 29.47 3.91
CA ALA A 81 1.84 29.72 4.24
C ALA A 81 2.07 30.83 5.25
N GLU A 82 1.18 31.84 5.31
CA GLU A 82 1.20 32.91 6.32
C GLU A 82 0.88 32.40 7.74
N HIS A 83 0.15 31.30 7.85
CA HIS A 83 -0.34 30.74 9.12
C HIS A 83 0.32 29.42 9.51
N VAL A 84 0.99 28.76 8.55
CA VAL A 84 1.60 27.45 8.72
C VAL A 84 3.09 27.54 8.39
N GLU A 85 3.92 27.61 9.42
CA GLU A 85 5.37 27.68 9.31
C GLU A 85 5.93 26.43 8.60
N GLY A 86 6.78 26.65 7.60
CA GLY A 86 7.46 25.56 6.89
C GLY A 86 6.68 24.91 5.73
N PHE A 87 5.48 25.39 5.41
CA PHE A 87 4.72 24.91 4.27
C PHE A 87 5.21 25.56 2.97
N ALA A 88 6.10 24.87 2.25
CA ALA A 88 6.60 25.31 0.94
C ALA A 88 6.66 24.11 -0.02
N PRO A 89 5.51 23.64 -0.53
CA PRO A 89 5.50 22.54 -1.48
C PRO A 89 6.14 22.95 -2.82
N GLU A 90 6.91 22.05 -3.42
CA GLU A 90 7.36 22.19 -4.80
C GLU A 90 6.13 22.06 -5.73
N LEU A 91 5.61 23.18 -6.19
CA LEU A 91 4.34 23.26 -6.92
C LEU A 91 4.54 23.12 -8.43
N ALA A 92 3.61 22.44 -9.08
CA ALA A 92 3.33 22.61 -10.50
C ALA A 92 2.26 23.70 -10.64
N VAL A 93 2.58 24.77 -11.39
CA VAL A 93 1.72 25.94 -11.49
C VAL A 93 1.21 26.10 -12.92
N VAL A 94 -0.11 26.27 -13.08
CA VAL A 94 -0.77 26.57 -14.35
C VAL A 94 -0.99 28.06 -14.45
N THR A 95 -0.38 28.68 -15.46
CA THR A 95 -0.46 30.13 -15.73
C THR A 95 -1.30 30.47 -16.97
N GLN A 96 -1.62 29.45 -17.77
CA GLN A 96 -2.43 29.60 -19.00
C GLN A 96 -3.47 28.47 -19.07
N ALA A 97 -4.67 28.81 -19.46
CA ALA A 97 -5.74 27.86 -19.76
C ALA A 97 -6.70 28.45 -20.80
N GLY A 98 -7.29 27.59 -21.66
CA GLY A 98 -8.21 28.03 -22.69
C GLY A 98 -7.59 28.93 -23.76
N GLY A 99 -6.27 28.98 -23.88
CA GLY A 99 -5.55 29.85 -24.81
C GLY A 99 -5.21 31.23 -24.24
N GLU A 100 -5.58 31.51 -23.00
CA GLU A 100 -5.38 32.80 -22.32
C GLU A 100 -4.51 32.68 -21.09
N THR A 101 -3.83 33.76 -20.71
CA THR A 101 -3.14 33.88 -19.43
C THR A 101 -4.17 34.06 -18.33
N LEU A 102 -4.07 33.24 -17.26
CA LEU A 102 -4.97 33.34 -16.12
C LEU A 102 -4.68 34.63 -15.32
N GLU A 103 -5.72 35.29 -14.84
CA GLU A 103 -5.57 36.44 -13.92
C GLU A 103 -4.91 36.01 -12.61
N GLU A 104 -5.29 34.84 -12.11
CA GLU A 104 -4.67 34.18 -10.95
C GLU A 104 -4.11 32.80 -11.35
N PRO A 105 -2.80 32.55 -11.13
CA PRO A 105 -2.23 31.23 -11.36
C PRO A 105 -2.88 30.16 -10.47
N LEU A 106 -2.93 28.94 -10.97
CA LEU A 106 -3.48 27.78 -10.26
C LEU A 106 -2.39 26.77 -9.95
N ALA A 107 -2.33 26.27 -8.74
CA ALA A 107 -1.51 25.13 -8.40
C ALA A 107 -2.24 23.82 -8.75
N VAL A 108 -1.51 22.87 -9.31
CA VAL A 108 -1.93 21.47 -9.29
C VAL A 108 -1.79 20.98 -7.85
N ARG A 109 -2.83 20.46 -7.24
CA ARG A 109 -2.86 20.14 -5.80
C ARG A 109 -1.66 19.29 -5.36
N PRO A 110 -0.88 19.74 -4.37
CA PRO A 110 0.17 18.93 -3.72
C PRO A 110 -0.37 18.10 -2.56
N THR A 111 -1.51 18.53 -2.01
CA THR A 111 -2.34 17.97 -0.95
C THR A 111 -3.64 18.78 -0.89
N SER A 112 -4.64 18.37 -0.12
CA SER A 112 -5.99 18.98 -0.20
C SER A 112 -6.43 19.73 1.06
N GLU A 113 -5.59 19.89 2.09
CA GLU A 113 -5.96 20.62 3.32
C GLU A 113 -6.52 22.00 3.01
N THR A 114 -5.88 22.72 2.10
CA THR A 114 -6.23 24.09 1.68
C THR A 114 -7.64 24.18 1.10
N ILE A 115 -7.92 23.36 0.07
CA ILE A 115 -9.24 23.41 -0.61
C ILE A 115 -10.35 22.87 0.29
N ILE A 116 -10.06 21.85 1.09
CA ILE A 116 -11.00 21.27 2.05
C ILE A 116 -11.31 22.27 3.16
N GLY A 117 -10.30 22.92 3.71
CA GLY A 117 -10.46 23.96 4.72
C GLY A 117 -11.33 25.11 4.24
N HIS A 118 -11.12 25.57 3.00
CA HIS A 118 -11.97 26.59 2.38
C HIS A 118 -13.44 26.15 2.27
N MET A 119 -13.67 24.89 1.92
CA MET A 119 -15.05 24.37 1.82
C MET A 119 -15.68 24.13 3.18
N TRP A 120 -14.93 23.63 4.17
CA TRP A 120 -15.44 23.48 5.53
C TRP A 120 -15.84 24.81 6.19
N ALA A 121 -15.13 25.88 5.92
CA ALA A 121 -15.53 27.22 6.35
C ALA A 121 -16.94 27.62 5.87
N LYS A 122 -17.43 27.00 4.79
CA LYS A 122 -18.79 27.19 4.28
C LYS A 122 -19.78 26.15 4.80
N TRP A 123 -19.36 24.91 5.02
CA TRP A 123 -20.22 23.78 5.35
C TRP A 123 -20.46 23.64 6.85
N ILE A 124 -19.44 23.91 7.67
CA ILE A 124 -19.52 23.80 9.13
C ILE A 124 -20.05 25.11 9.69
N ARG A 125 -21.20 25.05 10.38
CA ARG A 125 -21.87 26.20 11.00
C ARG A 125 -22.19 25.97 12.47
N THR A 126 -22.57 24.75 12.80
CA THR A 126 -23.01 24.38 14.15
C THR A 126 -22.37 23.05 14.57
N TYR A 127 -22.42 22.74 15.84
CA TYR A 127 -21.95 21.47 16.39
C TYR A 127 -22.62 20.23 15.74
N ARG A 128 -23.78 20.42 15.09
CA ARG A 128 -24.50 19.33 14.40
C ARG A 128 -23.87 18.94 13.08
N ASP A 129 -23.03 19.80 12.53
CA ASP A 129 -22.31 19.55 11.28
C ASP A 129 -21.02 18.75 11.53
N LEU A 130 -20.69 18.45 12.80
CA LEU A 130 -19.52 17.73 13.24
C LEU A 130 -19.87 16.33 13.80
N PRO A 131 -18.98 15.34 13.67
CA PRO A 131 -17.70 15.42 12.97
C PRO A 131 -17.86 15.38 11.44
N GLN A 132 -16.93 16.03 10.71
CA GLN A 132 -16.73 15.78 9.29
C GLN A 132 -15.69 14.68 9.15
N LEU A 133 -16.03 13.61 8.45
CA LEU A 133 -15.17 12.42 8.27
C LEU A 133 -15.05 12.12 6.77
N LEU A 134 -14.05 12.71 6.12
CA LEU A 134 -13.89 12.63 4.66
C LEU A 134 -12.63 11.87 4.27
N ASN A 135 -12.76 11.10 3.21
CA ASN A 135 -11.69 10.43 2.50
C ASN A 135 -11.73 10.81 1.02
N GLN A 136 -10.57 10.94 0.39
CA GLN A 136 -10.46 11.19 -1.04
C GLN A 136 -9.41 10.27 -1.66
N TRP A 137 -9.79 9.54 -2.72
CA TRP A 137 -8.89 8.81 -3.60
C TRP A 137 -8.55 9.70 -4.79
N ASN A 138 -7.27 10.05 -4.95
CA ASN A 138 -6.86 10.97 -6.01
C ASN A 138 -5.38 10.80 -6.39
N SER A 139 -4.88 11.67 -7.26
CA SER A 139 -3.46 11.93 -7.46
C SER A 139 -3.09 13.32 -6.97
N VAL A 140 -1.84 13.49 -6.61
CA VAL A 140 -1.23 14.78 -6.29
C VAL A 140 0.09 14.94 -7.01
N VAL A 141 0.50 16.20 -7.20
CA VAL A 141 1.75 16.55 -7.85
C VAL A 141 2.66 17.30 -6.88
N ARG A 142 3.85 16.74 -6.67
CA ARG A 142 4.96 17.37 -5.96
C ARG A 142 6.19 17.34 -6.86
N TRP A 143 6.71 18.48 -7.25
CA TRP A 143 7.76 18.58 -8.26
C TRP A 143 9.11 18.12 -7.71
N GLU A 144 9.33 16.81 -7.77
CA GLU A 144 10.48 16.14 -7.17
C GLU A 144 11.71 16.13 -8.09
N LEU A 145 12.85 16.52 -7.57
CA LEU A 145 14.11 16.53 -8.33
C LEU A 145 14.77 15.14 -8.43
N ARG A 146 14.60 14.32 -7.39
CA ARG A 146 15.18 12.96 -7.29
C ARG A 146 14.07 11.94 -7.20
N THR A 147 13.78 11.30 -8.30
CA THR A 147 12.66 10.37 -8.41
C THR A 147 13.09 8.91 -8.39
N LYS A 148 12.25 8.04 -7.88
CA LYS A 148 12.36 6.59 -7.91
C LYS A 148 10.97 5.99 -8.01
N LEU A 149 10.75 5.10 -9.00
CA LEU A 149 9.44 4.50 -9.29
C LEU A 149 8.75 3.98 -8.02
N PHE A 150 7.49 4.28 -7.84
CA PHE A 150 6.64 4.10 -6.66
C PHE A 150 7.09 4.83 -5.39
N LEU A 151 8.38 4.89 -5.09
CA LEU A 151 8.88 5.38 -3.80
C LEU A 151 8.86 6.91 -3.70
N ARG A 152 9.20 7.58 -4.80
CA ARG A 152 9.24 9.04 -4.89
C ARG A 152 9.07 9.46 -6.35
N THR A 153 7.90 9.94 -6.73
CA THR A 153 7.57 10.36 -8.08
C THR A 153 6.92 11.75 -8.05
N THR A 154 7.02 12.46 -9.17
CA THR A 154 6.44 13.81 -9.31
C THR A 154 4.92 13.78 -9.17
N GLU A 155 4.27 12.80 -9.77
CA GLU A 155 2.86 12.49 -9.55
C GLU A 155 2.72 11.11 -8.95
N PHE A 156 1.80 10.94 -8.00
CA PHE A 156 1.50 9.64 -7.42
C PHE A 156 0.02 9.53 -7.03
N LEU A 157 -0.48 8.31 -7.08
CA LEU A 157 -1.80 7.97 -6.56
C LEU A 157 -1.70 7.79 -5.05
N TRP A 158 -2.72 8.26 -4.37
CA TRP A 158 -2.82 8.11 -2.93
C TRP A 158 -4.26 8.15 -2.44
N GLN A 159 -4.39 7.98 -1.18
CA GLN A 159 -5.55 8.31 -0.39
C GLN A 159 -5.15 9.40 0.59
N GLU A 160 -5.99 10.38 0.76
CA GLU A 160 -5.91 11.39 1.81
C GLU A 160 -7.23 11.46 2.56
N GLY A 161 -7.15 11.42 3.87
CA GLY A 161 -8.29 11.61 4.73
C GLY A 161 -8.19 12.91 5.49
N HIS A 162 -9.32 13.55 5.72
CA HIS A 162 -9.43 14.81 6.41
C HIS A 162 -10.64 14.78 7.31
N THR A 163 -10.45 15.17 8.59
CA THR A 163 -11.55 15.20 9.54
C THR A 163 -11.58 16.50 10.33
N ALA A 164 -12.78 16.90 10.74
CA ALA A 164 -13.00 18.05 11.62
C ALA A 164 -13.88 17.64 12.78
N HIS A 165 -13.49 18.03 13.98
CA HIS A 165 -14.10 17.64 15.26
C HIS A 165 -14.38 18.84 16.15
N ALA A 166 -15.33 18.69 17.07
CA ALA A 166 -15.66 19.73 18.02
C ALA A 166 -14.60 19.88 19.11
N THR A 167 -13.95 18.78 19.50
CA THR A 167 -12.99 18.77 20.61
C THR A 167 -11.62 18.25 20.19
N GLN A 168 -10.62 18.57 20.99
CA GLN A 168 -9.25 18.08 20.83
C GLN A 168 -9.19 16.56 20.97
N GLU A 169 -9.86 16.04 21.99
CA GLU A 169 -9.85 14.63 22.34
C GLU A 169 -10.39 13.77 21.19
N GLU A 170 -11.50 14.19 20.56
CA GLU A 170 -12.08 13.52 19.40
C GLU A 170 -11.09 13.49 18.22
N ALA A 171 -10.44 14.61 17.92
CA ALA A 171 -9.49 14.72 16.83
C ALA A 171 -8.21 13.90 17.08
N GLU A 172 -7.70 13.89 18.31
CA GLU A 172 -6.55 13.08 18.69
C GLU A 172 -6.85 11.57 18.64
N GLU A 173 -8.05 11.17 19.10
CA GLU A 173 -8.49 9.78 18.99
C GLU A 173 -8.56 9.37 17.51
N GLU A 174 -9.10 10.23 16.64
CA GLU A 174 -9.20 9.99 15.23
C GLU A 174 -7.82 9.84 14.57
N ALA A 175 -6.87 10.71 14.87
CA ALA A 175 -5.51 10.62 14.35
C ALA A 175 -4.85 9.28 14.72
N ARG A 176 -5.02 8.81 15.95
CA ARG A 176 -4.51 7.51 16.42
C ARG A 176 -5.26 6.35 15.75
N ARG A 177 -6.58 6.44 15.61
CA ARG A 177 -7.41 5.42 14.94
C ARG A 177 -6.97 5.19 13.51
N MET A 178 -6.75 6.25 12.75
CA MET A 178 -6.33 6.13 11.35
C MET A 178 -4.89 5.61 11.20
N ALA A 179 -3.98 5.98 12.09
CA ALA A 179 -2.65 5.35 12.16
C ALA A 179 -2.77 3.84 12.39
N GLY A 180 -3.64 3.40 13.31
CA GLY A 180 -3.91 1.97 13.56
C GLY A 180 -4.54 1.23 12.39
N VAL A 181 -5.42 1.88 11.61
CA VAL A 181 -5.97 1.32 10.36
C VAL A 181 -4.85 1.05 9.36
N TYR A 182 -3.98 2.02 9.15
CA TYR A 182 -2.82 1.87 8.26
C TYR A 182 -1.86 0.78 8.72
N ALA A 183 -1.53 0.77 10.01
CA ALA A 183 -0.66 -0.25 10.60
C ALA A 183 -1.24 -1.66 10.39
N THR A 184 -2.56 -1.81 10.51
CA THR A 184 -3.26 -3.08 10.26
C THR A 184 -3.09 -3.53 8.81
N VAL A 185 -3.32 -2.65 7.84
CA VAL A 185 -3.15 -2.99 6.41
C VAL A 185 -1.69 -3.30 6.09
N LEU A 186 -0.75 -2.51 6.60
CA LEU A 186 0.68 -2.74 6.37
C LEU A 186 1.14 -4.07 6.95
N ARG A 187 0.74 -4.41 8.18
CA ARG A 187 1.11 -5.64 8.85
C ARG A 187 0.38 -6.86 8.30
N ASP A 188 -0.96 -6.80 8.19
CA ASP A 188 -1.78 -8.00 8.01
C ASP A 188 -2.12 -8.28 6.53
N TRP A 189 -2.00 -7.28 5.65
CA TRP A 189 -2.25 -7.40 4.21
C TRP A 189 -0.98 -7.30 3.39
N CYS A 190 -0.17 -6.28 3.66
CA CYS A 190 1.11 -6.10 2.97
C CYS A 190 2.23 -6.95 3.59
N ALA A 191 2.04 -7.45 4.83
CA ALA A 191 3.01 -8.18 5.64
C ALA A 191 4.36 -7.46 5.76
N ILE A 192 4.32 -6.15 5.87
CA ILE A 192 5.48 -5.30 6.03
C ILE A 192 5.69 -5.04 7.52
N PRO A 193 6.79 -5.55 8.12
CA PRO A 193 7.12 -5.26 9.51
C PRO A 193 7.57 -3.80 9.66
N GLY A 194 7.13 -3.16 10.73
CA GLY A 194 7.49 -1.76 10.99
C GLY A 194 7.05 -1.33 12.39
N TRP A 195 7.33 -0.07 12.69
CA TRP A 195 6.98 0.57 13.95
C TRP A 195 6.09 1.78 13.72
N GLU A 196 5.05 1.86 14.52
CA GLU A 196 4.21 3.03 14.61
C GLU A 196 4.72 3.93 15.74
N GLY A 197 4.85 5.23 15.47
CA GLY A 197 5.32 6.17 16.47
C GLY A 197 5.23 7.63 16.03
N PRO A 198 5.38 8.56 16.99
CA PRO A 198 5.41 9.98 16.68
C PRO A 198 6.68 10.35 15.93
N LYS A 199 6.54 11.25 14.96
CA LYS A 199 7.67 11.89 14.28
C LYS A 199 8.33 12.93 15.20
N THR A 200 9.60 13.20 14.93
CA THR A 200 10.32 14.30 15.59
C THR A 200 9.74 15.64 15.18
N GLU A 201 9.98 16.69 16.00
CA GLU A 201 9.53 18.05 15.69
C GLU A 201 10.04 18.56 14.34
N SER A 202 11.26 18.18 13.94
CA SER A 202 11.86 18.57 12.67
C SER A 202 11.31 17.86 11.45
N GLU A 203 10.61 16.72 11.63
CA GLU A 203 10.10 15.89 10.54
C GLU A 203 8.57 15.78 10.51
N LYS A 204 7.89 16.33 11.50
CA LYS A 204 6.42 16.37 11.50
C LYS A 204 5.89 17.16 10.31
N PHE A 205 4.67 16.88 9.90
CA PHE A 205 4.00 17.64 8.86
C PHE A 205 3.89 19.12 9.27
N ALA A 206 4.22 20.03 8.34
CA ALA A 206 4.11 21.46 8.57
C ALA A 206 2.69 21.83 8.98
N GLY A 207 2.54 22.57 10.07
CA GLY A 207 1.24 22.93 10.65
C GLY A 207 0.59 21.86 11.53
N ALA A 208 1.15 20.66 11.63
CA ALA A 208 0.66 19.69 12.60
C ALA A 208 1.16 19.97 14.02
N VAL A 209 0.32 19.69 15.01
CA VAL A 209 0.75 19.64 16.41
C VAL A 209 1.67 18.45 16.61
N TYR A 210 1.28 17.29 16.12
CA TYR A 210 2.13 16.12 15.99
C TYR A 210 1.73 15.26 14.79
N SER A 211 2.67 14.40 14.37
CA SER A 211 2.46 13.41 13.30
C SER A 211 2.81 12.02 13.81
N ILE A 212 2.00 11.04 13.47
CA ILE A 212 2.27 9.63 13.68
C ILE A 212 2.67 9.05 12.33
N SER A 213 3.73 8.24 12.27
CA SER A 213 4.12 7.51 11.06
C SER A 213 4.27 6.02 11.33
N TYR A 214 4.17 5.23 10.28
CA TYR A 214 4.58 3.84 10.26
C TYR A 214 5.87 3.72 9.46
N GLU A 215 6.95 3.42 10.16
CA GLU A 215 8.29 3.29 9.58
C GLU A 215 8.64 1.81 9.39
N ALA A 216 8.80 1.41 8.14
CA ALA A 216 9.14 0.03 7.79
C ALA A 216 10.63 -0.11 7.51
N MET A 217 11.25 -1.18 8.01
CA MET A 217 12.66 -1.48 7.73
C MET A 217 12.78 -2.22 6.41
N MET A 218 13.49 -1.61 5.45
CA MET A 218 13.77 -2.23 4.16
C MET A 218 15.04 -3.10 4.22
N ARG A 219 15.21 -3.98 3.23
CA ARG A 219 16.36 -4.90 3.19
C ARG A 219 17.71 -4.23 3.02
N ASP A 220 17.73 -3.00 2.48
CA ASP A 220 18.93 -2.16 2.38
C ASP A 220 19.29 -1.46 3.70
N GLY A 221 18.58 -1.78 4.79
CA GLY A 221 18.81 -1.22 6.12
C GLY A 221 18.24 0.18 6.34
N LYS A 222 17.50 0.72 5.38
CA LYS A 222 16.85 2.03 5.50
C LYS A 222 15.42 1.93 5.96
N ALA A 223 15.00 2.88 6.79
CA ALA A 223 13.60 3.04 7.14
C ALA A 223 12.83 3.68 5.97
N LEU A 224 11.61 3.20 5.72
CA LEU A 224 10.69 3.76 4.74
C LEU A 224 9.40 4.19 5.43
N GLN A 225 9.13 5.50 5.42
CA GLN A 225 7.84 6.01 5.83
C GLN A 225 6.74 5.50 4.90
N SER A 226 5.85 4.67 5.43
CA SER A 226 4.83 3.97 4.65
C SER A 226 3.47 4.65 4.68
N CYS A 227 3.17 5.36 5.77
CA CYS A 227 1.98 6.20 5.92
C CYS A 227 2.19 7.22 7.01
N THR A 228 1.29 8.22 7.10
CA THR A 228 1.27 9.22 8.17
C THR A 228 -0.16 9.56 8.57
N SER A 229 -0.32 9.91 9.85
CA SER A 229 -1.54 10.51 10.39
C SER A 229 -1.16 11.71 11.25
N HIS A 230 -1.85 12.82 11.04
CA HIS A 230 -1.50 14.11 11.62
C HIS A 230 -2.66 14.64 12.47
N TYR A 231 -2.37 15.02 13.70
CA TYR A 231 -3.23 15.91 14.47
C TYR A 231 -2.81 17.37 14.16
N LEU A 232 -3.68 18.11 13.50
CA LEU A 232 -3.42 19.47 13.04
C LEU A 232 -3.83 20.52 14.08
N GLY A 233 -4.52 20.12 15.15
CA GLY A 233 -5.06 21.04 16.14
C GLY A 233 -6.04 22.01 15.49
N GLN A 234 -5.91 23.29 15.82
CA GLN A 234 -6.70 24.38 15.26
C GLN A 234 -5.93 25.24 14.23
N ASN A 235 -4.72 24.83 13.84
CA ASN A 235 -3.86 25.67 12.99
C ASN A 235 -4.51 25.97 11.65
N PHE A 236 -4.96 24.93 10.94
CA PHE A 236 -5.68 25.09 9.66
C PHE A 236 -7.07 25.70 9.87
N ALA A 237 -7.75 25.39 10.98
CA ALA A 237 -9.06 25.96 11.29
C ALA A 237 -8.97 27.48 11.45
N ARG A 238 -7.91 28.00 12.06
CA ARG A 238 -7.66 29.44 12.19
C ARG A 238 -7.28 30.08 10.86
N ALA A 239 -6.43 29.41 10.06
CA ALA A 239 -6.02 29.92 8.74
C ALA A 239 -7.20 30.10 7.79
N PHE A 240 -8.18 29.20 7.81
CA PHE A 240 -9.36 29.21 6.94
C PHE A 240 -10.64 29.70 7.61
N ASP A 241 -10.57 30.11 8.89
CA ASP A 241 -11.70 30.57 9.69
C ASP A 241 -12.84 29.53 9.78
N ILE A 242 -12.49 28.29 10.10
CA ILE A 242 -13.43 27.19 10.21
C ILE A 242 -13.99 27.17 11.63
N GLN A 243 -15.15 27.81 11.82
CA GLN A 243 -15.80 27.94 13.10
C GLN A 243 -17.17 27.27 13.11
N PHE A 244 -17.61 26.83 14.29
CA PHE A 244 -18.95 26.31 14.53
C PHE A 244 -19.54 26.92 15.79
N GLN A 245 -20.85 27.12 15.79
CA GLN A 245 -21.57 27.49 17.02
C GLN A 245 -21.81 26.23 17.84
N ASP A 246 -21.24 26.21 19.06
CA ASP A 246 -21.38 25.10 19.98
C ASP A 246 -22.71 25.20 20.77
N LYS A 247 -23.01 24.17 21.57
CA LYS A 247 -24.23 24.05 22.40
C LYS A 247 -24.38 25.19 23.38
N ASP A 248 -23.28 25.80 23.81
CA ASP A 248 -23.23 26.98 24.67
C ASP A 248 -23.43 28.31 23.92
N GLN A 249 -23.77 28.25 22.63
CA GLN A 249 -23.95 29.41 21.74
C GLN A 249 -22.67 30.21 21.47
N GLN A 250 -21.51 29.70 21.86
CA GLN A 250 -20.22 30.31 21.55
C GLN A 250 -19.67 29.78 20.22
N ASN A 251 -18.99 30.65 19.45
CA ASN A 251 -18.25 30.24 18.27
C ASN A 251 -16.89 29.70 18.69
N LYS A 252 -16.58 28.50 18.20
CA LYS A 252 -15.33 27.78 18.46
C LYS A 252 -14.69 27.33 17.15
N TYR A 253 -13.37 27.30 17.11
CA TYR A 253 -12.64 26.68 15.99
C TYR A 253 -12.69 25.16 16.13
N VAL A 254 -12.83 24.48 15.00
CA VAL A 254 -12.73 23.01 14.94
C VAL A 254 -11.31 22.54 15.19
N HIS A 255 -11.17 21.29 15.64
CA HIS A 255 -9.91 20.55 15.63
C HIS A 255 -9.88 19.63 14.42
N THR A 256 -8.76 19.64 13.69
CA THR A 256 -8.66 18.91 12.42
C THR A 256 -7.59 17.84 12.44
N THR A 257 -7.77 16.82 11.61
CA THR A 257 -6.75 15.81 11.30
C THR A 257 -6.59 15.67 9.79
N SER A 258 -5.42 15.22 9.36
CA SER A 258 -5.22 14.70 8.02
C SER A 258 -4.34 13.44 8.06
N TRP A 259 -4.55 12.53 7.12
CA TRP A 259 -3.83 11.26 7.09
C TRP A 259 -3.73 10.73 5.66
N GLY A 260 -2.60 10.08 5.33
CA GLY A 260 -2.28 9.72 3.95
C GLY A 260 -1.57 8.39 3.77
N PHE A 261 -1.93 7.70 2.68
CA PHE A 261 -1.38 6.43 2.26
C PHE A 261 -1.21 6.41 0.73
N THR A 262 -0.01 6.09 0.24
CA THR A 262 0.32 6.26 -1.17
C THR A 262 0.72 4.96 -1.85
N THR A 263 0.80 4.97 -3.18
CA THR A 263 1.38 3.88 -3.99
C THR A 263 2.85 3.56 -3.64
N ARG A 264 3.51 4.35 -2.79
CA ARG A 264 4.82 4.02 -2.19
C ARG A 264 4.82 2.63 -1.56
N VAL A 265 3.70 2.21 -0.99
CA VAL A 265 3.58 0.89 -0.35
C VAL A 265 3.73 -0.26 -1.35
N VAL A 266 3.39 -0.07 -2.61
CA VAL A 266 3.69 -1.08 -3.65
C VAL A 266 5.22 -1.26 -3.77
N GLY A 267 5.98 -0.16 -3.78
CA GLY A 267 7.44 -0.21 -3.72
C GLY A 267 7.96 -0.87 -2.43
N ALA A 268 7.34 -0.59 -1.29
CA ALA A 268 7.68 -1.24 -0.02
C ALA A 268 7.48 -2.76 -0.07
N ILE A 269 6.39 -3.24 -0.67
CA ILE A 269 6.12 -4.67 -0.88
C ILE A 269 7.26 -5.30 -1.70
N VAL A 270 7.66 -4.66 -2.79
CA VAL A 270 8.79 -5.11 -3.62
C VAL A 270 10.07 -5.21 -2.80
N MET A 271 10.44 -4.16 -2.09
CA MET A 271 11.69 -4.09 -1.30
C MET A 271 11.70 -5.06 -0.13
N THR A 272 10.54 -5.32 0.48
CA THR A 272 10.44 -6.21 1.64
C THR A 272 10.45 -7.69 1.24
N HIS A 273 9.75 -8.05 0.18
CA HIS A 273 9.47 -9.46 -0.12
C HIS A 273 10.20 -9.99 -1.35
N GLY A 274 10.51 -9.16 -2.35
CA GLY A 274 11.16 -9.58 -3.59
C GLY A 274 12.50 -10.27 -3.37
N ASP A 275 12.90 -11.13 -4.29
CA ASP A 275 14.20 -11.82 -4.30
C ASP A 275 14.90 -11.67 -5.67
N ASP A 276 16.03 -12.35 -5.86
CA ASP A 276 16.81 -12.30 -7.11
C ASP A 276 16.10 -12.95 -8.31
N LYS A 277 14.93 -13.56 -8.11
CA LYS A 277 14.09 -14.13 -9.16
C LYS A 277 12.89 -13.25 -9.53
N GLY A 278 12.55 -12.26 -8.69
CA GLY A 278 11.48 -11.31 -8.93
C GLY A 278 10.64 -10.95 -7.72
N LEU A 279 9.37 -10.68 -7.95
CA LEU A 279 8.42 -10.34 -6.92
C LEU A 279 8.06 -11.54 -6.05
N ILE A 280 7.70 -11.24 -4.79
CA ILE A 280 6.97 -12.17 -3.91
C ILE A 280 5.78 -11.37 -3.38
N LEU A 281 4.59 -11.65 -3.88
CA LEU A 281 3.40 -10.89 -3.50
C LEU A 281 2.64 -11.57 -2.37
N PRO A 282 2.21 -10.80 -1.34
CA PRO A 282 1.26 -11.28 -0.36
C PRO A 282 0.01 -11.85 -1.05
N PRO A 283 -0.45 -13.06 -0.73
CA PRO A 283 -1.59 -13.67 -1.41
C PRO A 283 -2.87 -12.82 -1.38
N ARG A 284 -3.07 -12.05 -0.30
CA ARG A 284 -4.21 -11.13 -0.19
C ARG A 284 -4.16 -10.01 -1.23
N LEU A 285 -2.96 -9.55 -1.58
CA LEU A 285 -2.74 -8.43 -2.51
C LEU A 285 -2.42 -8.87 -3.95
N ALA A 286 -1.97 -10.11 -4.16
CA ALA A 286 -1.60 -10.61 -5.47
C ALA A 286 -2.76 -10.49 -6.47
N PRO A 287 -2.58 -9.86 -7.64
CA PRO A 287 -3.60 -9.80 -8.69
C PRO A 287 -4.03 -11.20 -9.16
N ILE A 288 -3.08 -12.11 -9.21
CA ILE A 288 -3.26 -13.53 -9.50
C ILE A 288 -2.71 -14.29 -8.29
N GLN A 289 -3.57 -15.02 -7.59
CA GLN A 289 -3.19 -15.85 -6.44
C GLN A 289 -2.68 -17.22 -6.87
N VAL A 290 -3.26 -17.73 -7.95
CA VAL A 290 -2.93 -19.04 -8.51
C VAL A 290 -2.80 -18.93 -10.00
N VAL A 291 -1.71 -19.44 -10.57
CA VAL A 291 -1.60 -19.66 -11.99
C VAL A 291 -1.57 -21.16 -12.29
N ILE A 292 -2.36 -21.59 -13.25
CA ILE A 292 -2.37 -22.97 -13.76
C ILE A 292 -1.58 -22.98 -15.06
N VAL A 293 -0.54 -23.81 -15.14
CA VAL A 293 0.27 -23.99 -16.35
C VAL A 293 0.11 -25.45 -16.83
N PRO A 294 -0.68 -25.69 -17.87
CA PRO A 294 -0.81 -27.02 -18.46
C PRO A 294 0.48 -27.39 -19.22
N ILE A 295 0.95 -28.62 -19.01
CA ILE A 295 2.15 -29.19 -19.64
C ILE A 295 1.72 -30.41 -20.42
N TYR A 296 1.72 -30.32 -21.73
CA TYR A 296 1.25 -31.40 -22.61
C TYR A 296 2.06 -31.52 -23.90
N LYS A 297 1.96 -32.67 -24.50
CA LYS A 297 2.33 -32.92 -25.89
C LYS A 297 1.06 -33.06 -26.73
N ALA A 298 1.18 -33.11 -28.05
CA ALA A 298 0.02 -33.24 -28.97
C ALA A 298 -0.91 -34.39 -28.55
N GLU A 299 -0.36 -35.53 -28.17
CA GLU A 299 -1.12 -36.76 -27.81
C GLU A 299 -1.85 -36.64 -26.47
N THR A 300 -1.43 -35.74 -25.60
CA THR A 300 -1.99 -35.58 -24.24
C THR A 300 -2.78 -34.29 -24.07
N ARG A 301 -2.86 -33.46 -25.12
CA ARG A 301 -3.56 -32.15 -25.07
C ARG A 301 -5.01 -32.30 -24.69
N GLU A 302 -5.73 -33.23 -25.30
CA GLU A 302 -7.17 -33.46 -25.09
C GLU A 302 -7.51 -33.93 -23.65
N ALA A 303 -6.55 -34.52 -22.96
CA ALA A 303 -6.74 -34.92 -21.56
C ALA A 303 -6.38 -33.77 -20.59
N VAL A 304 -5.30 -33.03 -20.87
CA VAL A 304 -4.75 -32.03 -19.94
C VAL A 304 -5.52 -30.72 -19.97
N LEU A 305 -5.86 -30.17 -21.16
CA LEU A 305 -6.53 -28.87 -21.23
C LEU A 305 -7.92 -28.86 -20.58
N PRO A 306 -8.82 -29.85 -20.83
CA PRO A 306 -10.10 -29.87 -20.16
C PRO A 306 -9.99 -30.04 -18.62
N ALA A 307 -8.95 -30.74 -18.14
CA ALA A 307 -8.69 -30.88 -16.71
C ALA A 307 -8.21 -29.56 -16.11
N ALA A 308 -7.34 -28.82 -16.82
CA ALA A 308 -6.89 -27.50 -16.41
C ALA A 308 -8.04 -26.48 -16.38
N GLU A 309 -8.92 -26.53 -17.38
CA GLU A 309 -10.12 -25.66 -17.43
C GLU A 309 -11.09 -25.96 -16.29
N ARG A 310 -11.38 -27.23 -16.01
CA ARG A 310 -12.23 -27.58 -14.84
C ARG A 310 -11.65 -27.04 -13.55
N LEU A 311 -10.34 -27.21 -13.31
CA LEU A 311 -9.66 -26.71 -12.14
C LEU A 311 -9.73 -25.17 -12.06
N TYR A 312 -9.54 -24.49 -13.20
CA TYR A 312 -9.69 -23.04 -13.27
C TYR A 312 -11.08 -22.60 -12.84
N GLN A 313 -12.13 -23.24 -13.33
CA GLN A 313 -13.51 -22.90 -12.99
C GLN A 313 -13.82 -23.19 -11.51
N GLU A 314 -13.34 -24.30 -10.96
CA GLU A 314 -13.48 -24.64 -9.54
C GLU A 314 -12.81 -23.59 -8.64
N LEU A 315 -11.58 -23.16 -8.95
CA LEU A 315 -10.86 -22.14 -8.20
C LEU A 315 -11.53 -20.77 -8.30
N LYS A 316 -11.99 -20.42 -9.49
CA LYS A 316 -12.74 -19.17 -9.73
C LYS A 316 -14.05 -19.15 -8.96
N ALA A 317 -14.81 -20.24 -8.97
CA ALA A 317 -16.04 -20.38 -8.19
C ALA A 317 -15.80 -20.29 -6.67
N ALA A 318 -14.62 -20.73 -6.21
CA ALA A 318 -14.20 -20.58 -4.81
C ALA A 318 -13.72 -19.16 -4.45
N GLY A 319 -13.80 -18.18 -5.37
CA GLY A 319 -13.39 -16.79 -5.14
C GLY A 319 -11.87 -16.57 -5.20
N ILE A 320 -11.10 -17.52 -5.75
CA ILE A 320 -9.66 -17.39 -5.95
C ILE A 320 -9.39 -16.59 -7.23
N ARG A 321 -8.49 -15.61 -7.16
CA ARG A 321 -7.99 -14.91 -8.36
C ARG A 321 -7.01 -15.82 -9.08
N VAL A 322 -7.54 -16.62 -10.01
CA VAL A 322 -6.83 -17.65 -10.75
C VAL A 322 -6.64 -17.24 -12.21
N HIS A 323 -5.51 -17.61 -12.79
CA HIS A 323 -5.21 -17.47 -14.22
C HIS A 323 -4.84 -18.82 -14.81
N LEU A 324 -5.39 -19.15 -15.98
CA LEU A 324 -5.02 -20.31 -16.76
C LEU A 324 -4.09 -19.84 -17.90
N ASP A 325 -2.83 -20.25 -17.85
CA ASP A 325 -1.86 -19.95 -18.91
C ASP A 325 -1.79 -21.08 -19.95
N ASP A 326 -2.74 -21.08 -20.86
CA ASP A 326 -2.85 -22.04 -21.97
C ASP A 326 -2.13 -21.60 -23.24
N ARG A 327 -1.35 -20.50 -23.22
CA ARG A 327 -0.58 -20.00 -24.37
C ARG A 327 0.37 -21.08 -24.89
N ASP A 328 0.12 -21.59 -26.08
CA ASP A 328 0.89 -22.69 -26.69
C ASP A 328 2.18 -22.25 -27.39
N GLN A 329 2.31 -20.95 -27.73
CA GLN A 329 3.52 -20.37 -28.32
C GLN A 329 4.70 -20.25 -27.35
N TYR A 330 4.49 -20.42 -26.03
CA TYR A 330 5.56 -20.35 -25.03
C TYR A 330 5.82 -21.71 -24.38
N SER A 331 7.10 -22.01 -24.16
CA SER A 331 7.49 -23.21 -23.41
C SER A 331 7.06 -23.13 -21.95
N PRO A 332 6.81 -24.28 -21.28
CA PRO A 332 6.51 -24.28 -19.84
C PRO A 332 7.57 -23.54 -19.01
N GLY A 333 8.86 -23.70 -19.31
CA GLY A 333 9.95 -23.02 -18.62
C GLY A 333 9.88 -21.50 -18.75
N TYR A 334 9.50 -20.97 -19.92
CA TYR A 334 9.28 -19.53 -20.11
C TYR A 334 8.13 -19.03 -19.20
N LYS A 335 6.98 -19.73 -19.22
CA LYS A 335 5.83 -19.40 -18.38
C LYS A 335 6.18 -19.43 -16.89
N PHE A 336 6.97 -20.41 -16.46
CA PHE A 336 7.41 -20.53 -15.07
C PHE A 336 8.22 -19.30 -14.63
N ASN A 337 9.19 -18.90 -15.45
CA ASN A 337 10.03 -17.73 -15.17
C ASN A 337 9.21 -16.43 -15.16
N GLU A 338 8.27 -16.27 -16.10
CA GLU A 338 7.41 -15.10 -16.17
C GLU A 338 6.53 -14.96 -14.91
N TRP A 339 5.86 -16.04 -14.50
CA TRP A 339 5.00 -16.01 -13.32
C TRP A 339 5.79 -15.94 -12.02
N GLU A 340 7.01 -16.46 -12.01
CA GLU A 340 7.94 -16.31 -10.91
C GLU A 340 8.41 -14.86 -10.77
N LEU A 341 8.77 -14.22 -11.89
CA LEU A 341 9.13 -12.80 -11.91
C LEU A 341 7.97 -11.91 -11.43
N LYS A 342 6.74 -12.20 -11.85
CA LYS A 342 5.52 -11.49 -11.44
C LYS A 342 5.08 -11.80 -9.99
N GLY A 343 5.76 -12.71 -9.31
CA GLY A 343 5.52 -13.00 -7.89
C GLY A 343 4.18 -13.66 -7.59
N VAL A 344 3.63 -14.45 -8.54
CA VAL A 344 2.40 -15.20 -8.32
C VAL A 344 2.61 -16.19 -7.16
N PRO A 345 1.79 -16.14 -6.09
CA PRO A 345 2.03 -16.91 -4.88
C PRO A 345 2.03 -18.44 -5.08
N LEU A 346 1.17 -18.91 -5.96
CA LEU A 346 1.04 -20.35 -6.22
C LEU A 346 0.98 -20.67 -7.71
N ARG A 347 1.86 -21.54 -8.18
CA ARG A 347 1.84 -22.11 -9.53
C ARG A 347 1.42 -23.58 -9.46
N LEU A 348 0.43 -23.94 -10.26
CA LEU A 348 -0.06 -25.30 -10.44
C LEU A 348 0.38 -25.81 -11.80
N GLU A 349 1.23 -26.85 -11.81
CA GLU A 349 1.71 -27.50 -13.01
C GLU A 349 0.88 -28.75 -13.27
N LEU A 350 0.13 -28.77 -14.38
CA LEU A 350 -0.76 -29.85 -14.72
C LEU A 350 -0.23 -30.59 -15.94
N GLY A 351 0.16 -31.85 -15.79
CA GLY A 351 0.73 -32.70 -16.85
C GLY A 351 0.16 -34.13 -16.85
N PRO A 352 0.50 -34.95 -17.86
CA PRO A 352 -0.04 -36.29 -18.03
C PRO A 352 0.48 -37.32 -17.02
N ARG A 353 1.48 -37.01 -16.22
CA ARG A 353 2.10 -37.92 -15.25
C ARG A 353 1.39 -37.79 -13.89
N GLY A 354 0.38 -38.58 -13.68
CA GLY A 354 -0.30 -38.58 -12.39
C GLY A 354 -1.38 -39.63 -12.30
N GLY A 355 -1.04 -40.85 -12.07
CA GLY A 355 -1.90 -41.80 -11.44
C GLY A 355 -2.60 -42.80 -12.31
N GLY A 356 -2.68 -44.02 -11.85
CA GLY A 356 -3.56 -45.05 -12.34
C GLY A 356 -5.02 -44.62 -12.24
N GLY A 357 -5.77 -44.75 -13.30
CA GLY A 357 -7.23 -44.77 -13.33
C GLY A 357 -7.92 -43.41 -13.19
N GLY A 358 -8.04 -42.69 -14.31
CA GLY A 358 -8.90 -41.52 -14.41
C GLY A 358 -8.23 -40.18 -14.16
N GLY A 359 -7.66 -39.57 -15.19
CA GLY A 359 -7.44 -38.12 -15.35
C GLY A 359 -6.74 -37.38 -14.20
N GLY A 360 -5.70 -37.93 -13.58
CA GLY A 360 -5.02 -37.31 -12.45
C GLY A 360 -3.72 -36.66 -12.85
N GLY A 361 -3.64 -35.34 -12.85
CA GLY A 361 -2.40 -34.57 -13.00
C GLY A 361 -1.56 -34.57 -11.71
N VAL A 362 -0.23 -34.56 -11.84
CA VAL A 362 0.66 -34.37 -10.70
C VAL A 362 0.67 -32.90 -10.31
N TRP A 363 0.25 -32.65 -9.11
CA TRP A 363 0.37 -31.37 -8.45
C TRP A 363 1.78 -31.20 -7.92
N ARG A 364 2.51 -30.20 -8.39
CA ARG A 364 3.69 -29.72 -7.68
C ARG A 364 3.41 -28.29 -7.25
N PRO A 365 3.02 -28.07 -6.00
CA PRO A 365 3.11 -26.74 -5.44
C PRO A 365 4.61 -26.45 -5.25
N GLU A 366 5.15 -25.48 -5.95
CA GLU A 366 6.33 -24.78 -5.45
C GLU A 366 5.81 -23.58 -4.62
N PRO A 367 5.59 -23.77 -3.32
CA PRO A 367 5.26 -22.66 -2.48
C PRO A 367 6.53 -21.82 -2.36
N ARG A 368 6.54 -20.62 -2.88
CA ARG A 368 7.43 -19.59 -2.38
C ARG A 368 6.95 -19.29 -0.97
N CYS A 369 7.59 -19.97 -0.02
CA CYS A 369 7.30 -19.73 1.39
C CYS A 369 7.67 -18.30 1.71
N TRP A 370 6.73 -17.56 2.26
CA TRP A 370 6.96 -16.30 2.92
C TRP A 370 8.18 -16.39 3.83
N PRO A 371 9.12 -15.41 3.76
CA PRO A 371 10.19 -15.33 4.75
C PRO A 371 9.55 -15.27 6.13
N ALA A 372 10.11 -16.00 7.05
CA ALA A 372 9.60 -16.35 8.36
C ALA A 372 9.34 -15.19 9.34
N ALA A 373 8.63 -14.15 8.94
CA ALA A 373 8.01 -13.23 9.89
C ALA A 373 6.98 -13.95 10.80
N TRP A 374 6.58 -15.19 10.43
CA TRP A 374 5.62 -16.02 11.15
C TRP A 374 6.17 -17.40 11.58
N GLY A 375 7.48 -17.55 11.73
CA GLY A 375 8.08 -18.71 12.41
C GLY A 375 8.00 -20.07 11.70
N ALA A 376 7.49 -20.17 10.48
CA ALA A 376 7.35 -21.44 9.77
C ALA A 376 8.57 -21.71 8.86
N ARG A 377 9.51 -22.51 9.33
CA ARG A 377 10.76 -22.90 8.63
C ARG A 377 10.62 -24.17 7.77
N LYS A 378 9.45 -24.54 7.27
CA LYS A 378 9.33 -25.74 6.39
C LYS A 378 8.33 -25.49 5.25
N PRO A 379 8.66 -25.98 4.03
CA PRO A 379 7.73 -25.91 2.91
C PRO A 379 6.48 -26.73 3.21
N CYS A 380 5.31 -26.15 2.94
CA CYS A 380 4.02 -26.81 3.10
C CYS A 380 3.88 -27.92 2.05
N ARG A 381 3.89 -29.17 2.45
CA ARG A 381 3.79 -30.35 1.58
C ARG A 381 2.39 -30.97 1.47
N SER A 382 1.36 -30.27 1.92
CA SER A 382 0.00 -30.83 1.97
C SER A 382 -1.01 -30.00 1.18
N PRO A 383 -1.95 -30.66 0.43
CA PRO A 383 -3.06 -30.02 -0.26
C PRO A 383 -4.04 -29.26 0.68
N SER A 384 -4.01 -29.54 1.99
CA SER A 384 -4.88 -28.88 2.98
C SER A 384 -4.45 -27.46 3.38
N CYS A 385 -3.40 -26.89 2.79
CA CYS A 385 -2.94 -25.51 3.03
C CYS A 385 -3.87 -24.41 2.44
N TRP A 386 -5.00 -24.79 1.88
CA TRP A 386 -6.04 -23.94 1.31
C TRP A 386 -6.66 -22.95 2.30
N ALA A 387 -6.60 -23.28 3.60
CA ALA A 387 -7.17 -22.42 4.65
C ALA A 387 -6.50 -21.05 4.75
N CYS A 388 -5.24 -20.92 4.36
CA CYS A 388 -4.50 -19.67 4.43
C CYS A 388 -4.83 -18.68 3.29
N CYS A 389 -5.45 -19.15 2.21
CA CYS A 389 -5.81 -18.32 1.05
C CYS A 389 -7.27 -17.85 1.05
N ARG A 390 -8.12 -18.27 1.98
CA ARG A 390 -9.52 -17.84 2.03
C ARG A 390 -9.66 -16.41 2.55
N PRO A 391 -10.39 -15.53 1.85
CA PRO A 391 -10.81 -14.25 2.41
C PRO A 391 -11.74 -14.51 3.60
N GLY A 392 -11.45 -13.90 4.76
CA GLY A 392 -12.38 -13.89 5.91
C GLY A 392 -12.10 -14.87 7.04
N SER A 393 -11.04 -15.70 7.03
CA SER A 393 -10.68 -16.49 8.21
C SER A 393 -9.86 -15.68 9.21
N SER A 394 -10.54 -15.10 10.20
CA SER A 394 -9.95 -14.58 11.44
C SER A 394 -9.56 -15.74 12.36
N SER A 395 -8.51 -16.50 12.04
CA SER A 395 -7.94 -17.44 12.99
C SER A 395 -6.45 -17.13 13.17
N SER A 396 -6.18 -16.56 14.34
CA SER A 396 -4.86 -16.48 14.95
C SER A 396 -4.20 -17.88 14.96
N SER A 397 -2.93 -17.90 14.53
CA SER A 397 -1.93 -18.95 14.78
C SER A 397 -2.40 -20.41 14.69
N ALA A 398 -2.32 -20.98 13.49
CA ALA A 398 -2.38 -22.43 13.33
C ALA A 398 -1.04 -22.96 12.84
N THR A 399 -0.41 -23.80 13.64
CA THR A 399 0.79 -24.58 13.30
C THR A 399 0.36 -25.85 12.57
N CYS A 400 0.86 -26.07 11.35
CA CYS A 400 0.60 -27.28 10.58
C CYS A 400 1.60 -28.37 11.02
N THR A 401 1.17 -29.30 11.84
CA THR A 401 1.85 -30.57 12.09
C THR A 401 1.04 -31.69 11.47
N SER A 402 1.73 -32.69 10.90
CA SER A 402 1.15 -33.81 10.19
C SER A 402 0.05 -34.47 11.01
N GLY A 403 -1.21 -34.22 10.68
CA GLY A 403 -2.34 -35.06 11.04
C GLY A 403 -3.28 -34.60 12.15
N ARG A 404 -3.05 -33.50 12.90
CA ARG A 404 -4.06 -32.92 13.84
C ARG A 404 -3.84 -31.45 14.11
N TRP A 405 -4.94 -30.71 14.20
CA TRP A 405 -4.97 -29.31 14.61
C TRP A 405 -5.09 -29.25 16.14
N SER A 406 -4.18 -28.54 16.80
CA SER A 406 -4.37 -28.13 18.19
C SER A 406 -4.21 -26.61 18.28
N SER A 407 -5.18 -25.96 18.91
CA SER A 407 -5.19 -24.55 19.23
C SER A 407 -4.38 -24.32 20.52
N ALA A 408 -3.31 -23.51 20.44
CA ALA A 408 -2.60 -23.03 21.62
C ALA A 408 -2.70 -21.50 21.68
N THR A 409 -3.26 -20.99 22.76
CA THR A 409 -3.25 -19.57 23.15
C THR A 409 -1.89 -19.20 23.72
N PRO A 410 -1.24 -18.10 23.31
CA PRO A 410 -0.03 -17.63 23.96
C PRO A 410 -0.36 -16.78 25.18
N THR A 411 0.16 -17.16 26.33
CA THR A 411 0.25 -16.35 27.55
C THR A 411 1.34 -15.29 27.40
N PRO A 412 1.15 -14.05 27.92
CA PRO A 412 2.18 -13.02 27.87
C PRO A 412 3.23 -13.27 28.97
N GLY A 413 4.47 -13.47 28.58
CA GLY A 413 5.62 -13.63 29.46
C GLY A 413 6.60 -12.47 29.33
N TRP A 414 6.55 -11.56 30.30
CA TRP A 414 7.61 -10.80 30.98
C TRP A 414 8.89 -10.39 30.20
N TRP A 415 9.03 -9.08 29.99
CA TRP A 415 10.33 -8.43 29.86
C TRP A 415 10.62 -7.67 31.16
N THR A 416 11.61 -8.16 31.91
CA THR A 416 12.22 -7.44 33.01
C THR A 416 13.26 -6.46 32.49
N THR A 417 13.09 -5.20 32.86
CA THR A 417 14.06 -4.13 32.70
C THR A 417 15.29 -4.38 33.56
N THR A 418 16.47 -4.37 32.98
CA THR A 418 17.73 -4.15 33.69
C THR A 418 18.36 -2.83 33.24
N THR A 419 18.36 -1.89 34.18
CA THR A 419 19.12 -0.64 34.13
C THR A 419 20.62 -0.93 34.28
N SER A 420 21.44 -0.39 33.41
CA SER A 420 22.66 0.42 33.70
C SER A 420 23.61 0.41 32.49
N SER A 421 23.96 1.51 31.93
CA SER A 421 25.19 2.28 32.18
C SER A 421 25.38 3.36 31.12
N LYS A 422 25.52 4.57 31.64
CA LYS A 422 25.98 5.75 30.88
C LYS A 422 27.38 5.48 30.35
N LYS A 423 27.60 5.73 29.01
CA LYS A 423 28.91 6.15 28.49
C LYS A 423 28.73 7.30 27.51
N ARG A 424 29.40 8.38 27.86
CA ARG A 424 29.60 9.62 27.09
C ARG A 424 30.21 9.33 25.73
N TRP A 425 29.72 10.01 24.71
CA TRP A 425 30.54 10.29 23.54
C TRP A 425 30.76 11.81 23.46
N ASN A 426 32.05 12.16 23.64
CA ASN A 426 32.59 13.48 23.33
C ASN A 426 33.06 13.50 21.88
N ARG A 427 32.80 14.62 21.25
CA ARG A 427 33.40 15.28 20.09
C ARG A 427 34.64 14.66 19.46
N ALA A 428 34.69 14.61 18.14
CA ALA A 428 35.77 15.20 17.33
C ALA A 428 35.39 15.32 15.86
N SER A 429 35.60 16.54 15.32
CA SER A 429 35.79 17.03 13.95
C SER A 429 34.81 16.56 12.86
#